data_998b7f392d49e1143cc1364fe39885dc
#
_entry.id   998b7f392d49e1143cc1364fe39885dc
#
_cell.length_a   1.000
_cell.length_b   1.000
_cell.length_c   1.000
_cell.angle_alpha   90.00
_cell.angle_beta   90.00
_cell.angle_gamma   90.00
#
_symmetry.space_group_name_H-M   'P 1'
#
loop_
_entity.id
_entity.type
_entity.pdbx_description
1 polymer ?
#
loop_
_entity_poly.entity_id
_entity_poly.type
_entity_poly.pdbx_seq_one_letter_code
_entity_poly.pdbx_strand_id
1 'polypeptide(L)'
;MAATSDGFLQIRRGDQLLRVTPMIGPRMVAGRSPDVELVLASDTVSRQHLEVIREAGGWWVRDLGSRNGTAVNGKQIASHRLAYGDVIQVEDYTLTFVRAPSEGRAPARKPVTAEGSSTRLTLVDSPVGSVRSLRDLGAPKIDASHLSRLVSLSAELLATEADDDRLDKLCKLMVSRDMRGTAAVAIRVFRTGVADPELLVPPSLTGAGQGVPHISRTVLRAVITQGTPVIASTSAAPGGNTDLLKLSVVVQSMSAVAVPIGGEGETLDVLYVTFPSNYATAEWLALVSLAGELYRQADAAWVARRAAQEQAILEEELERAHDIQTRLVPDDFHLGQLDVGFGFEACKWVGGDYVDALPLHDGRVLITVMDVCGKGLEAALIAAGLHTTVHVLVHEGLSLAPLVASLNRYLCETLPAASFVTMCALVLDPNTGVIEHVNCGHPPPLVAGRSGVVREIALHEHAPLGFLDVDEAIVVTRDQLPRDHILVLYTDGLSELLNERDQMLGVEGLSTLIGEVGRAAPESSATRLAAALRGALADYQGRAVAADDLSFILVLRAVPAVMRTGPQRVARFPKPGR
;
A
#
# COMPACT_ATOMS: atom_id res chain seq x y z
N MET A 1 18.54 -7.76 0.37
CA MET A 1 17.69 -8.28 1.46
C MET A 1 17.05 -7.07 2.14
N ALA A 2 15.83 -6.72 1.76
CA ALA A 2 15.09 -5.65 2.40
C ALA A 2 14.78 -6.07 3.84
N ALA A 3 15.21 -5.26 4.81
CA ALA A 3 14.90 -5.46 6.22
C ALA A 3 13.38 -5.23 6.41
N THR A 4 12.62 -6.30 6.52
CA THR A 4 11.20 -6.22 6.89
C THR A 4 11.11 -5.57 8.27
N SER A 5 10.50 -4.38 8.33
CA SER A 5 10.24 -3.68 9.59
C SER A 5 9.21 -4.47 10.41
N ASP A 6 9.58 -4.88 11.63
CA ASP A 6 8.68 -5.61 12.53
C ASP A 6 7.70 -4.68 13.27
N GLY A 7 7.81 -3.35 13.11
CA GLY A 7 6.97 -2.37 13.81
C GLY A 7 6.97 -1.00 13.18
N PHE A 8 5.92 -0.22 13.47
CA PHE A 8 5.71 1.14 12.99
C PHE A 8 5.36 2.05 14.18
N LEU A 9 5.71 3.32 14.06
CA LEU A 9 5.25 4.37 14.97
C LEU A 9 4.20 5.23 14.26
N GLN A 10 2.98 5.21 14.79
CA GLN A 10 1.91 6.09 14.35
C GLN A 10 2.00 7.40 15.16
N ILE A 11 2.31 8.51 14.48
CA ILE A 11 2.57 9.80 15.12
C ILE A 11 1.33 10.68 14.97
N ARG A 12 0.83 11.18 16.11
CA ARG A 12 -0.30 12.11 16.18
C ARG A 12 0.10 13.36 16.95
N ARG A 13 -0.57 14.48 16.64
CA ARG A 13 -0.56 15.70 17.43
C ARG A 13 -1.99 16.08 17.77
N GLY A 14 -2.36 15.94 19.05
CA GLY A 14 -3.77 15.91 19.43
C GLY A 14 -4.52 14.80 18.70
N ASP A 15 -5.65 15.12 18.07
CA ASP A 15 -6.47 14.15 17.30
C ASP A 15 -5.99 13.96 15.86
N GLN A 16 -5.06 14.79 15.37
CA GLN A 16 -4.59 14.73 13.99
C GLN A 16 -3.48 13.69 13.83
N LEU A 17 -3.69 12.72 12.92
CA LEU A 17 -2.63 11.82 12.46
C LEU A 17 -1.69 12.59 11.52
N LEU A 18 -0.40 12.65 11.88
CA LEU A 18 0.62 13.34 11.08
C LEU A 18 1.28 12.37 10.09
N ARG A 19 1.75 11.22 10.59
CA ARG A 19 2.36 10.19 9.74
C ARG A 19 2.49 8.84 10.45
N VAL A 20 2.75 7.78 9.68
CA VAL A 20 3.14 6.45 10.16
C VAL A 20 4.56 6.19 9.66
N THR A 21 5.49 5.93 10.58
CA THR A 21 6.92 5.76 10.27
C THR A 21 7.34 4.31 10.53
N PRO A 22 7.90 3.59 9.56
CA PRO A 22 8.45 2.26 9.78
C PRO A 22 9.69 2.35 10.68
N MET A 23 9.85 1.38 11.56
CA MET A 23 11.04 1.28 12.41
C MET A 23 12.12 0.51 11.66
N ILE A 24 12.94 1.25 10.91
CA ILE A 24 14.01 0.72 10.07
C ILE A 24 15.35 0.91 10.79
N GLY A 25 16.15 -0.15 10.86
CA GLY A 25 17.46 -0.11 11.52
C GLY A 25 17.42 -0.41 13.03
N PRO A 26 18.57 -0.38 13.71
CA PRO A 26 18.69 -0.75 15.12
C PRO A 26 18.32 0.38 16.10
N ARG A 27 18.23 1.62 15.63
CA ARG A 27 18.02 2.82 16.44
C ARG A 27 17.31 3.91 15.66
N MET A 28 16.43 4.65 16.32
CA MET A 28 15.74 5.84 15.81
C MET A 28 15.66 6.86 16.94
N VAL A 29 16.09 8.08 16.71
CA VAL A 29 16.00 9.20 17.68
C VAL A 29 14.82 10.09 17.30
N ALA A 30 14.03 10.49 18.30
CA ALA A 30 12.95 11.47 18.15
C ALA A 30 13.26 12.75 18.92
N GLY A 31 12.97 13.90 18.34
CA GLY A 31 13.18 15.20 18.97
C GLY A 31 12.86 16.36 18.04
N ARG A 32 13.12 17.61 18.47
CA ARG A 32 12.85 18.79 17.62
C ARG A 32 13.99 19.18 16.68
N SER A 33 15.20 18.58 16.81
CA SER A 33 16.31 18.86 15.89
C SER A 33 15.97 18.37 14.49
N PRO A 34 16.33 19.09 13.42
CA PRO A 34 16.20 18.58 12.06
C PRO A 34 17.15 17.40 11.77
N ASP A 35 18.17 17.19 12.61
CA ASP A 35 19.19 16.14 12.43
C ASP A 35 18.78 14.77 13.04
N VAL A 36 17.55 14.61 13.52
CA VAL A 36 17.06 13.34 14.08
C VAL A 36 16.11 12.64 13.10
N GLU A 37 16.06 11.30 13.17
CA GLU A 37 15.26 10.48 12.26
C GLU A 37 13.75 10.75 12.37
N LEU A 38 13.28 11.16 13.56
CA LEU A 38 11.90 11.51 13.83
C LEU A 38 11.77 12.92 14.37
N VAL A 39 11.53 13.89 13.49
CA VAL A 39 11.36 15.29 13.88
C VAL A 39 9.98 15.53 14.45
N LEU A 40 9.94 16.02 15.71
CA LEU A 40 8.75 16.46 16.43
C LEU A 40 8.81 17.99 16.61
N ALA A 41 8.23 18.73 15.68
CA ALA A 41 8.35 20.18 15.58
C ALA A 41 7.53 20.90 16.68
N SER A 42 8.11 21.03 17.88
CA SER A 42 7.55 21.77 19.00
C SER A 42 8.67 22.35 19.88
N ASP A 43 8.52 23.59 20.34
CA ASP A 43 9.51 24.26 21.22
C ASP A 43 9.61 23.62 22.59
N THR A 44 8.61 22.86 23.00
CA THR A 44 8.57 22.14 24.28
C THR A 44 9.28 20.79 24.20
N VAL A 45 9.53 20.25 22.99
CA VAL A 45 10.27 19.01 22.77
C VAL A 45 11.78 19.29 22.77
N SER A 46 12.57 18.44 23.44
CA SER A 46 14.03 18.55 23.44
C SER A 46 14.63 18.27 22.07
N ARG A 47 15.85 18.80 21.77
CA ARG A 47 16.53 18.58 20.47
C ARG A 47 16.66 17.10 20.14
N GLN A 48 17.09 16.29 21.09
CA GLN A 48 16.99 14.83 21.12
C GLN A 48 16.18 14.53 22.39
N HIS A 49 15.00 13.95 22.24
CA HIS A 49 14.07 13.78 23.36
C HIS A 49 14.05 12.34 23.85
N LEU A 50 13.89 11.41 22.93
CA LEU A 50 13.90 9.97 23.20
C LEU A 50 14.59 9.22 22.06
N GLU A 51 14.96 7.98 22.35
CA GLU A 51 15.36 7.02 21.31
C GLU A 51 14.50 5.77 21.38
N VAL A 52 14.28 5.16 20.21
CA VAL A 52 13.71 3.82 20.10
C VAL A 52 14.78 2.92 19.52
N ILE A 53 15.13 1.85 20.26
CA ILE A 53 16.24 0.95 19.91
C ILE A 53 15.77 -0.49 19.87
N ARG A 54 16.40 -1.28 19.00
CA ARG A 54 16.18 -2.72 18.92
C ARG A 54 17.23 -3.47 19.73
N GLU A 55 16.81 -4.14 20.80
CA GLU A 55 17.67 -4.99 21.63
C GLU A 55 17.24 -6.46 21.56
N ALA A 56 18.08 -7.36 22.13
CA ALA A 56 17.74 -8.77 22.21
C ALA A 56 16.39 -8.95 22.93
N GLY A 57 15.35 -9.31 22.18
CA GLY A 57 14.01 -9.55 22.69
C GLY A 57 12.96 -8.48 22.39
N GLY A 58 13.26 -7.43 21.58
CA GLY A 58 12.25 -6.50 21.11
C GLY A 58 12.69 -5.05 21.02
N TRP A 59 11.72 -4.17 20.85
CA TRP A 59 11.92 -2.74 20.78
C TRP A 59 11.85 -2.11 22.18
N TRP A 60 12.69 -1.11 22.41
CA TRP A 60 12.74 -0.35 23.64
C TRP A 60 12.67 1.13 23.35
N VAL A 61 11.97 1.89 24.18
CA VAL A 61 12.01 3.35 24.20
C VAL A 61 12.81 3.83 25.41
N ARG A 62 13.68 4.83 25.24
CA ARG A 62 14.47 5.46 26.30
C ARG A 62 14.36 6.97 26.21
N ASP A 63 14.17 7.62 27.34
CA ASP A 63 14.29 9.06 27.45
C ASP A 63 15.77 9.47 27.42
N LEU A 64 16.10 10.46 26.61
CA LEU A 64 17.49 10.95 26.45
C LEU A 64 17.82 12.13 27.40
N GLY A 65 17.23 12.16 28.57
CA GLY A 65 17.36 13.28 29.50
C GLY A 65 16.56 14.49 29.03
N SER A 66 15.39 14.26 28.49
CA SER A 66 14.52 15.32 27.98
C SER A 66 14.06 16.28 29.08
N ARG A 67 13.72 17.52 28.70
CA ARG A 67 13.35 18.57 29.66
C ARG A 67 12.03 18.25 30.39
N ASN A 68 11.09 17.67 29.68
CA ASN A 68 9.72 17.45 30.19
C ASN A 68 9.42 15.96 30.40
N GLY A 69 10.37 15.08 30.05
CA GLY A 69 10.27 13.63 30.19
C GLY A 69 9.41 12.96 29.12
N THR A 70 9.55 11.64 29.05
CA THR A 70 8.78 10.76 28.17
C THR A 70 7.84 9.90 29.02
N ALA A 71 6.57 9.77 28.63
CA ALA A 71 5.64 8.86 29.29
C ALA A 71 5.23 7.72 28.34
N VAL A 72 5.00 6.52 28.88
CA VAL A 72 4.40 5.39 28.15
C VAL A 72 3.14 4.96 28.91
N ASN A 73 2.02 4.93 28.21
CA ASN A 73 0.70 4.61 28.77
C ASN A 73 0.39 5.43 30.04
N GLY A 74 0.72 6.74 29.99
CA GLY A 74 0.50 7.68 31.07
C GLY A 74 1.50 7.62 32.24
N LYS A 75 2.54 6.77 32.17
CA LYS A 75 3.59 6.67 33.23
C LYS A 75 4.91 7.21 32.68
N GLN A 76 5.55 8.10 33.42
CA GLN A 76 6.89 8.61 33.13
C GLN A 76 7.91 7.46 33.16
N ILE A 77 8.80 7.42 32.17
CA ILE A 77 9.80 6.35 32.02
C ILE A 77 11.20 6.93 31.80
N ALA A 78 12.20 6.22 32.26
CA ALA A 78 13.59 6.38 31.80
C ALA A 78 13.90 5.40 30.66
N SER A 79 13.33 4.19 30.73
CA SER A 79 13.38 3.16 29.69
C SER A 79 12.18 2.25 29.84
N HIS A 80 11.61 1.81 28.69
CA HIS A 80 10.47 0.90 28.66
C HIS A 80 10.58 -0.04 27.45
N ARG A 81 10.25 -1.31 27.64
CA ARG A 81 10.15 -2.29 26.55
C ARG A 81 8.80 -2.13 25.87
N LEU A 82 8.80 -1.80 24.57
CA LEU A 82 7.58 -1.56 23.81
C LEU A 82 6.86 -2.87 23.49
N ALA A 83 5.56 -2.86 23.77
CA ALA A 83 4.58 -3.83 23.27
C ALA A 83 3.70 -3.15 22.21
N TYR A 84 3.17 -3.93 21.26
CA TYR A 84 2.23 -3.37 20.28
C TYR A 84 1.00 -2.79 20.98
N GLY A 85 0.64 -1.57 20.61
CA GLY A 85 -0.42 -0.80 21.26
C GLY A 85 0.09 0.17 22.33
N ASP A 86 1.35 0.09 22.73
CA ASP A 86 1.91 1.07 23.67
C ASP A 86 1.90 2.48 23.07
N VAL A 87 1.52 3.44 23.92
CA VAL A 87 1.36 4.83 23.57
C VAL A 87 2.45 5.66 24.27
N ILE A 88 3.43 6.11 23.49
CA ILE A 88 4.49 7.00 23.96
C ILE A 88 3.97 8.44 23.87
N GLN A 89 4.03 9.18 24.96
CA GLN A 89 3.61 10.57 25.05
C GLN A 89 4.83 11.48 25.19
N VAL A 90 4.92 12.44 24.30
CA VAL A 90 5.95 13.49 24.27
C VAL A 90 5.25 14.81 24.05
N GLU A 91 4.95 15.53 25.11
CA GLU A 91 4.19 16.78 25.09
C GLU A 91 2.83 16.63 24.38
N ASP A 92 2.61 17.39 23.31
CA ASP A 92 1.42 17.34 22.47
C ASP A 92 1.45 16.23 21.40
N TYR A 93 2.53 15.44 21.36
CA TYR A 93 2.67 14.30 20.46
C TYR A 93 2.36 12.97 21.15
N THR A 94 1.70 12.13 20.40
CA THR A 94 1.41 10.74 20.77
C THR A 94 1.97 9.82 19.69
N LEU A 95 2.89 8.92 20.09
CA LEU A 95 3.49 7.93 19.21
C LEU A 95 2.98 6.55 19.62
N THR A 96 2.15 5.92 18.80
CA THR A 96 1.64 4.58 19.10
C THR A 96 2.48 3.54 18.37
N PHE A 97 3.02 2.56 19.11
CA PHE A 97 3.77 1.46 18.52
C PHE A 97 2.81 0.42 17.96
N VAL A 98 2.80 0.28 16.63
CA VAL A 98 1.87 -0.60 15.91
C VAL A 98 2.62 -1.60 15.05
N ARG A 99 1.99 -2.73 14.77
CA ARG A 99 2.49 -3.70 13.80
C ARG A 99 2.32 -3.16 12.38
N ALA A 100 3.06 -3.70 11.41
CA ALA A 100 2.86 -3.37 10.01
C ALA A 100 1.37 -3.37 9.66
N PRO A 101 0.85 -2.30 9.01
CA PRO A 101 -0.49 -2.38 8.44
C PRO A 101 -0.47 -3.56 7.47
N SER A 102 -1.21 -4.62 7.78
CA SER A 102 -1.48 -5.67 6.81
C SER A 102 -2.29 -5.02 5.70
N GLU A 103 -1.75 -4.94 4.51
CA GLU A 103 -2.48 -4.48 3.32
C GLU A 103 -3.84 -5.17 3.29
N GLY A 104 -4.92 -4.38 3.30
CA GLY A 104 -6.28 -4.88 3.15
C GLY A 104 -7.11 -5.11 4.42
N ARG A 105 -6.86 -4.41 5.53
CA ARG A 105 -7.63 -4.62 6.77
C ARG A 105 -8.52 -3.44 7.12
N ALA A 106 -9.80 -3.74 7.37
CA ALA A 106 -10.79 -2.80 7.87
C ALA A 106 -10.32 -2.10 9.17
N PRO A 107 -10.71 -0.84 9.40
CA PRO A 107 -10.32 -0.11 10.61
C PRO A 107 -10.80 -0.86 11.85
N ALA A 108 -9.94 -0.95 12.87
CA ALA A 108 -10.29 -1.53 14.17
C ALA A 108 -11.60 -0.91 14.69
N ARG A 109 -12.53 -1.75 15.15
CA ARG A 109 -13.81 -1.33 15.71
C ARG A 109 -13.58 -0.28 16.82
N LYS A 110 -14.30 0.82 16.73
CA LYS A 110 -14.39 1.77 17.86
C LYS A 110 -15.21 1.12 18.97
N PRO A 111 -14.79 1.18 20.24
CA PRO A 111 -15.63 0.73 21.35
C PRO A 111 -16.96 1.48 21.32
N VAL A 112 -18.04 0.77 21.52
CA VAL A 112 -19.38 1.37 21.65
C VAL A 112 -19.43 2.12 22.97
N THR A 113 -19.16 3.42 22.94
CA THR A 113 -19.50 4.32 24.04
C THR A 113 -20.99 4.59 23.94
N ALA A 114 -21.79 3.79 24.64
CA ALA A 114 -23.20 4.09 24.84
C ALA A 114 -23.31 5.35 25.69
N GLU A 115 -23.53 6.49 25.07
CA GLU A 115 -23.99 7.69 25.78
C GLU A 115 -25.33 7.37 26.44
N GLY A 116 -25.33 7.21 27.76
CA GLY A 116 -26.53 7.18 28.56
C GLY A 116 -26.80 5.94 29.43
N SER A 117 -26.07 4.81 29.31
CA SER A 117 -26.23 3.68 30.22
C SER A 117 -24.94 2.87 30.26
N SER A 118 -24.20 2.97 31.37
CA SER A 118 -23.04 2.11 31.63
C SER A 118 -23.52 0.69 31.94
N THR A 119 -23.84 -0.10 30.95
CA THR A 119 -24.12 -1.54 31.11
C THR A 119 -22.78 -2.23 31.42
N ARG A 120 -22.38 -2.23 32.70
CA ARG A 120 -21.20 -2.99 33.12
C ARG A 120 -21.53 -4.47 33.11
N LEU A 121 -20.72 -5.26 32.40
CA LEU A 121 -20.77 -6.71 32.49
C LEU A 121 -20.38 -7.14 33.90
N THR A 122 -21.11 -8.08 34.47
CA THR A 122 -20.74 -8.68 35.76
C THR A 122 -20.07 -10.02 35.51
N LEU A 123 -18.75 -10.07 35.71
CA LEU A 123 -17.99 -11.32 35.73
C LEU A 123 -18.23 -12.04 37.07
N VAL A 124 -18.68 -13.29 36.99
CA VAL A 124 -19.00 -14.10 38.18
C VAL A 124 -18.09 -15.32 38.21
N ASP A 125 -17.48 -15.57 39.40
CA ASP A 125 -16.87 -16.86 39.69
C ASP A 125 -17.98 -17.82 40.18
N SER A 126 -18.79 -18.31 39.24
CA SER A 126 -19.85 -19.28 39.55
C SER A 126 -19.25 -20.68 39.70
N PRO A 127 -19.69 -21.47 40.68
CA PRO A 127 -19.41 -22.90 40.69
C PRO A 127 -20.09 -23.55 39.47
N VAL A 128 -19.36 -23.63 38.39
CA VAL A 128 -19.81 -24.27 37.15
C VAL A 128 -19.58 -25.76 37.33
N GLY A 129 -20.56 -26.56 37.03
CA GLY A 129 -20.38 -28.00 36.78
C GLY A 129 -19.36 -28.21 35.64
N SER A 130 -19.22 -29.39 35.12
CA SER A 130 -18.26 -29.66 34.04
C SER A 130 -18.49 -28.77 32.82
N VAL A 131 -17.45 -28.08 32.35
CA VAL A 131 -17.43 -27.45 31.03
C VAL A 131 -17.18 -28.54 30.00
N ARG A 132 -18.00 -28.61 28.97
CA ARG A 132 -18.01 -29.66 27.95
C ARG A 132 -17.95 -29.07 26.54
N SER A 133 -17.30 -29.76 25.65
CA SER A 133 -17.28 -29.51 24.20
C SER A 133 -18.27 -30.44 23.47
N LEU A 134 -18.45 -30.23 22.17
CA LEU A 134 -19.26 -31.16 21.34
C LEU A 134 -18.75 -32.59 21.37
N ARG A 135 -17.42 -32.79 21.52
CA ARG A 135 -16.81 -34.12 21.62
C ARG A 135 -17.26 -34.90 22.85
N ASP A 136 -17.58 -34.17 23.92
CA ASP A 136 -17.97 -34.74 25.20
C ASP A 136 -19.49 -35.07 25.29
N LEU A 137 -20.29 -34.55 24.38
CA LEU A 137 -21.75 -34.56 24.45
C LEU A 137 -22.41 -35.56 23.45
N GLY A 138 -21.65 -36.10 22.52
CA GLY A 138 -22.17 -36.97 21.45
C GLY A 138 -22.83 -36.19 20.30
N ALA A 139 -23.45 -36.92 19.36
CA ALA A 139 -24.05 -36.35 18.16
C ALA A 139 -25.30 -35.51 18.46
N PRO A 140 -25.37 -34.24 18.03
CA PRO A 140 -26.55 -33.41 18.24
C PRO A 140 -27.71 -33.84 17.33
N LYS A 141 -28.95 -33.77 17.84
CA LYS A 141 -30.16 -33.93 17.06
C LYS A 141 -30.79 -32.56 16.87
N ILE A 142 -30.59 -31.96 15.70
CA ILE A 142 -31.09 -30.62 15.40
C ILE A 142 -32.43 -30.71 14.68
N ASP A 143 -33.43 -29.97 15.15
CA ASP A 143 -34.76 -29.88 14.50
C ASP A 143 -34.67 -29.06 13.20
N ALA A 144 -35.46 -29.46 12.20
CA ALA A 144 -35.54 -28.80 10.91
C ALA A 144 -35.98 -27.31 11.00
N SER A 145 -36.81 -26.98 11.99
CA SER A 145 -37.22 -25.58 12.24
C SER A 145 -36.05 -24.68 12.64
N HIS A 146 -35.14 -25.15 13.49
CA HIS A 146 -33.93 -24.44 13.88
C HIS A 146 -33.00 -24.24 12.70
N LEU A 147 -32.84 -25.29 11.85
CA LEU A 147 -32.01 -25.15 10.62
C LEU A 147 -32.58 -24.12 9.65
N SER A 148 -33.92 -24.13 9.43
CA SER A 148 -34.57 -23.12 8.60
C SER A 148 -34.30 -21.68 9.10
N ARG A 149 -34.33 -21.50 10.42
CA ARG A 149 -34.05 -20.18 11.03
C ARG A 149 -32.60 -19.74 10.86
N LEU A 150 -31.64 -20.68 10.96
CA LEU A 150 -30.24 -20.41 10.70
C LEU A 150 -29.95 -20.08 9.22
N VAL A 151 -30.65 -20.72 8.29
CA VAL A 151 -30.58 -20.37 6.85
C VAL A 151 -31.07 -18.94 6.63
N SER A 152 -32.18 -18.55 7.25
CA SER A 152 -32.69 -17.16 7.18
C SER A 152 -31.68 -16.18 7.78
N LEU A 153 -31.07 -16.51 8.92
CA LEU A 153 -29.99 -15.68 9.52
C LEU A 153 -28.83 -15.50 8.56
N SER A 154 -28.36 -16.55 7.89
CA SER A 154 -27.26 -16.47 6.93
C SER A 154 -27.55 -15.45 5.83
N ALA A 155 -28.76 -15.47 5.26
CA ALA A 155 -29.16 -14.50 4.24
C ALA A 155 -29.23 -13.06 4.80
N GLU A 156 -29.75 -12.88 6.02
CA GLU A 156 -29.81 -11.59 6.70
C GLU A 156 -28.42 -11.03 6.99
N LEU A 157 -27.46 -11.86 7.45
CA LEU A 157 -26.09 -11.46 7.73
C LEU A 157 -25.35 -11.05 6.46
N LEU A 158 -25.50 -11.81 5.37
CA LEU A 158 -24.88 -11.49 4.07
C LEU A 158 -25.44 -10.20 3.45
N ALA A 159 -26.69 -9.86 3.72
CA ALA A 159 -27.32 -8.63 3.26
C ALA A 159 -27.03 -7.40 4.13
N THR A 160 -26.38 -7.57 5.29
CA THR A 160 -26.14 -6.50 6.26
C THR A 160 -24.70 -5.99 6.13
N GLU A 161 -24.55 -4.69 5.84
CA GLU A 161 -23.22 -4.09 5.61
C GLU A 161 -22.43 -3.86 6.89
N ALA A 162 -23.09 -3.23 7.88
CA ALA A 162 -22.42 -2.87 9.13
C ALA A 162 -22.21 -4.11 10.00
N ASP A 163 -21.01 -4.25 10.51
CA ASP A 163 -20.61 -5.38 11.33
C ASP A 163 -21.34 -5.40 12.69
N ASP A 164 -21.49 -4.21 13.32
CA ASP A 164 -22.25 -4.08 14.57
C ASP A 164 -23.72 -4.51 14.38
N ASP A 165 -24.33 -4.20 13.24
CA ASP A 165 -25.69 -4.63 12.92
C ASP A 165 -25.77 -6.14 12.69
N ARG A 166 -24.73 -6.77 12.11
CA ARG A 166 -24.65 -8.23 11.97
C ARG A 166 -24.55 -8.92 13.33
N LEU A 167 -23.72 -8.40 14.24
CA LEU A 167 -23.63 -8.91 15.61
C LEU A 167 -24.93 -8.73 16.39
N ASP A 168 -25.56 -7.58 16.27
CA ASP A 168 -26.83 -7.29 16.92
C ASP A 168 -27.94 -8.26 16.45
N LYS A 169 -28.02 -8.53 15.13
CA LYS A 169 -28.94 -9.54 14.56
C LYS A 169 -28.64 -10.94 15.08
N LEU A 170 -27.37 -11.32 15.16
CA LEU A 170 -26.96 -12.60 15.74
C LEU A 170 -27.40 -12.70 17.20
N CYS A 171 -27.12 -11.70 18.02
CA CYS A 171 -27.50 -11.68 19.44
C CYS A 171 -29.04 -11.69 19.62
N LYS A 172 -29.78 -10.93 18.82
CA LYS A 172 -31.26 -10.92 18.84
C LYS A 172 -31.86 -12.27 18.46
N LEU A 173 -31.27 -12.96 17.48
CA LEU A 173 -31.69 -14.30 17.13
C LEU A 173 -31.54 -15.27 18.32
N MET A 174 -30.40 -15.22 19.03
CA MET A 174 -30.10 -16.13 20.14
C MET A 174 -31.12 -16.01 21.27
N VAL A 175 -31.71 -14.83 21.49
CA VAL A 175 -32.76 -14.61 22.52
C VAL A 175 -34.20 -14.72 21.99
N SER A 176 -34.38 -15.10 20.73
CA SER A 176 -35.69 -15.28 20.13
C SER A 176 -36.45 -16.48 20.74
N ARG A 177 -37.77 -16.54 20.50
CA ARG A 177 -38.59 -17.64 20.98
C ARG A 177 -38.13 -19.00 20.45
N ASP A 178 -37.54 -19.03 19.26
CA ASP A 178 -37.08 -20.28 18.64
C ASP A 178 -35.76 -20.74 19.25
N MET A 179 -34.83 -19.79 19.55
CA MET A 179 -33.50 -20.09 20.07
C MET A 179 -33.43 -20.15 21.61
N ARG A 180 -34.49 -19.78 22.33
CA ARG A 180 -34.61 -19.95 23.79
C ARG A 180 -33.55 -19.35 24.68
N GLY A 181 -32.61 -18.55 24.16
CA GLY A 181 -31.62 -17.85 24.99
C GLY A 181 -32.27 -16.84 25.91
N THR A 182 -31.76 -16.69 27.11
CA THR A 182 -32.22 -15.70 28.08
C THR A 182 -31.42 -14.38 27.97
N ALA A 183 -30.15 -14.49 27.61
CA ALA A 183 -29.31 -13.35 27.24
C ALA A 183 -28.30 -13.78 26.18
N ALA A 184 -27.94 -12.85 25.29
CA ALA A 184 -26.85 -13.00 24.33
C ALA A 184 -25.98 -11.75 24.33
N VAL A 185 -24.68 -11.94 24.39
CA VAL A 185 -23.67 -10.87 24.35
C VAL A 185 -22.54 -11.26 23.42
N ALA A 186 -22.08 -10.33 22.62
CA ALA A 186 -20.85 -10.43 21.87
C ALA A 186 -19.77 -9.60 22.57
N ILE A 187 -18.69 -10.24 22.97
CA ILE A 187 -17.63 -9.64 23.77
C ILE A 187 -16.27 -9.93 23.18
N ARG A 188 -15.35 -8.98 23.35
CA ARG A 188 -13.93 -9.14 23.10
C ARG A 188 -13.18 -9.43 24.38
N VAL A 189 -12.32 -10.43 24.37
CA VAL A 189 -11.46 -10.82 25.48
C VAL A 189 -10.02 -10.97 25.01
N PHE A 190 -9.07 -10.78 25.91
CA PHE A 190 -7.66 -11.07 25.63
C PHE A 190 -7.36 -12.55 25.81
N ARG A 191 -6.57 -13.14 24.89
CA ARG A 191 -6.14 -14.56 24.99
C ARG A 191 -5.24 -14.82 26.19
N THR A 192 -4.62 -13.78 26.74
CA THR A 192 -3.74 -13.85 27.92
C THR A 192 -4.48 -13.91 29.25
N GLY A 193 -5.80 -13.63 29.28
CA GLY A 193 -6.57 -13.67 30.52
C GLY A 193 -8.00 -13.13 30.39
N VAL A 194 -8.81 -13.45 31.41
CA VAL A 194 -10.20 -12.97 31.51
C VAL A 194 -10.23 -11.69 32.37
N ALA A 195 -9.56 -10.65 31.92
CA ALA A 195 -9.67 -9.33 32.53
C ALA A 195 -10.58 -8.45 31.65
N ASP A 196 -11.53 -7.76 32.25
CA ASP A 196 -12.42 -6.75 31.68
C ASP A 196 -12.82 -6.98 30.19
N PRO A 197 -13.78 -7.89 29.91
CA PRO A 197 -14.26 -8.10 28.56
C PRO A 197 -14.96 -6.85 28.03
N GLU A 198 -14.64 -6.49 26.79
CA GLU A 198 -15.24 -5.38 26.07
C GLU A 198 -16.52 -5.82 25.36
N LEU A 199 -17.61 -5.05 25.48
CA LEU A 199 -18.83 -5.28 24.71
C LEU A 199 -18.64 -4.82 23.26
N LEU A 200 -18.96 -5.69 22.31
CA LEU A 200 -18.92 -5.36 20.89
C LEU A 200 -20.23 -4.72 20.40
N VAL A 201 -21.36 -5.16 20.98
CA VAL A 201 -22.70 -4.60 20.72
C VAL A 201 -23.52 -4.61 22.04
N PRO A 202 -24.59 -3.81 22.14
CA PRO A 202 -25.48 -3.87 23.30
C PRO A 202 -26.02 -5.29 23.57
N PRO A 203 -26.11 -5.74 24.83
CA PRO A 203 -26.63 -7.07 25.15
C PRO A 203 -28.09 -7.25 24.72
N SER A 204 -28.39 -8.40 24.13
CA SER A 204 -29.77 -8.81 23.86
C SER A 204 -30.30 -9.65 25.02
N LEU A 205 -31.48 -9.30 25.56
CA LEU A 205 -32.11 -9.95 26.70
C LEU A 205 -33.57 -10.35 26.37
N THR A 206 -34.07 -11.46 26.98
CA THR A 206 -35.47 -11.82 26.93
C THR A 206 -36.24 -11.23 28.11
N GLY A 207 -37.37 -10.54 27.85
CA GLY A 207 -38.26 -9.99 28.87
C GLY A 207 -37.86 -8.58 29.35
N ALA A 208 -38.72 -7.99 30.17
CA ALA A 208 -38.58 -6.65 30.74
C ALA A 208 -37.52 -6.55 31.87
N GLY A 209 -36.62 -7.53 31.99
CA GLY A 209 -35.57 -7.58 32.99
C GLY A 209 -34.42 -6.63 32.67
N GLN A 210 -34.30 -5.56 33.40
CA GLN A 210 -33.10 -4.67 33.44
C GLN A 210 -31.93 -5.38 34.16
N GLY A 211 -31.63 -6.62 33.80
CA GLY A 211 -30.55 -7.40 34.40
C GLY A 211 -29.25 -7.28 33.59
N VAL A 212 -28.16 -6.94 34.26
CA VAL A 212 -26.81 -7.04 33.63
C VAL A 212 -26.51 -8.53 33.37
N PRO A 213 -26.09 -8.92 32.17
CA PRO A 213 -25.75 -10.32 31.90
C PRO A 213 -24.58 -10.77 32.79
N HIS A 214 -24.77 -11.90 33.48
CA HIS A 214 -23.72 -12.52 34.29
C HIS A 214 -22.88 -13.45 33.40
N ILE A 215 -21.59 -13.18 33.29
CA ILE A 215 -20.66 -13.94 32.48
C ILE A 215 -19.73 -14.76 33.38
N SER A 216 -19.70 -16.08 33.19
CA SER A 216 -18.81 -16.96 33.95
C SER A 216 -17.37 -16.88 33.47
N ARG A 217 -16.45 -16.50 34.37
CA ARG A 217 -15.00 -16.52 34.09
C ARG A 217 -14.50 -17.91 33.72
N THR A 218 -15.06 -18.97 34.32
CA THR A 218 -14.68 -20.36 34.04
C THR A 218 -15.01 -20.75 32.60
N VAL A 219 -16.19 -20.34 32.09
CA VAL A 219 -16.59 -20.61 30.70
C VAL A 219 -15.75 -19.81 29.73
N LEU A 220 -15.45 -18.54 30.03
CA LEU A 220 -14.56 -17.72 29.20
C LEU A 220 -13.13 -18.29 29.16
N ARG A 221 -12.56 -18.68 30.30
CA ARG A 221 -11.23 -19.35 30.30
C ARG A 221 -11.22 -20.61 29.45
N ALA A 222 -12.27 -21.42 29.52
CA ALA A 222 -12.37 -22.64 28.74
C ALA A 222 -12.40 -22.37 27.23
N VAL A 223 -13.21 -21.40 26.75
CA VAL A 223 -13.25 -21.05 25.32
C VAL A 223 -11.95 -20.43 24.83
N ILE A 224 -11.29 -19.61 25.67
CA ILE A 224 -9.97 -19.02 25.36
C ILE A 224 -8.92 -20.11 25.23
N THR A 225 -8.85 -21.04 26.19
CA THR A 225 -7.83 -22.10 26.23
C THR A 225 -8.04 -23.14 25.13
N GLN A 226 -9.29 -23.55 24.89
CA GLN A 226 -9.61 -24.61 23.91
C GLN A 226 -9.73 -24.08 22.47
N GLY A 227 -10.04 -22.80 22.28
CA GLY A 227 -10.29 -22.21 20.97
C GLY A 227 -11.53 -22.76 20.27
N THR A 228 -12.38 -23.50 21.00
CA THR A 228 -13.56 -24.21 20.48
C THR A 228 -14.81 -23.88 21.27
N PRO A 229 -16.01 -24.05 20.70
CA PRO A 229 -17.27 -23.86 21.40
C PRO A 229 -17.40 -24.73 22.66
N VAL A 230 -17.84 -24.14 23.75
CA VAL A 230 -18.03 -24.81 25.04
C VAL A 230 -19.40 -24.51 25.64
N ILE A 231 -19.93 -25.48 26.40
CA ILE A 231 -21.17 -25.35 27.17
C ILE A 231 -20.92 -25.76 28.61
N ALA A 232 -21.55 -25.05 29.51
CA ALA A 232 -21.50 -25.36 30.94
C ALA A 232 -22.87 -25.16 31.59
N SER A 233 -23.17 -25.94 32.64
CA SER A 233 -24.34 -25.76 33.48
C SER A 233 -23.93 -25.45 34.92
N THR A 234 -24.62 -24.53 35.58
CA THR A 234 -24.47 -24.32 37.03
C THR A 234 -25.26 -25.40 37.72
N SER A 235 -24.63 -26.31 38.48
CA SER A 235 -25.33 -27.18 39.39
C SER A 235 -25.54 -26.42 40.69
N ALA A 236 -26.79 -26.35 41.17
CA ALA A 236 -27.04 -26.00 42.55
C ALA A 236 -26.40 -27.11 43.41
N ALA A 237 -25.31 -26.77 44.15
CA ALA A 237 -24.72 -27.71 45.10
C ALA A 237 -25.73 -28.05 46.20
N PRO A 238 -26.01 -29.33 46.43
CA PRO A 238 -26.82 -29.71 47.58
C PRO A 238 -25.89 -29.63 48.81
N GLY A 239 -26.12 -28.67 49.70
CA GLY A 239 -25.49 -28.61 51.01
C GLY A 239 -24.51 -27.48 51.25
N GLY A 240 -24.97 -26.28 51.40
CA GLY A 240 -24.17 -25.12 51.87
C GLY A 240 -25.05 -24.08 52.52
N ASN A 241 -24.72 -23.79 53.76
CA ASN A 241 -25.12 -22.77 54.69
C ASN A 241 -26.28 -21.83 54.28
N THR A 242 -27.37 -21.88 55.06
CA THR A 242 -28.69 -21.26 54.81
C THR A 242 -28.73 -19.72 54.75
N ASP A 243 -27.64 -19.01 55.06
CA ASP A 243 -27.58 -17.54 54.99
C ASP A 243 -27.23 -16.99 53.61
N LEU A 244 -26.64 -17.82 52.73
CA LEU A 244 -26.44 -17.49 51.30
C LEU A 244 -27.71 -17.71 50.47
N LEU A 245 -28.71 -18.46 51.02
CA LEU A 245 -29.97 -18.73 50.35
C LEU A 245 -30.93 -17.52 50.28
N LYS A 246 -30.72 -16.49 51.10
CA LYS A 246 -31.52 -15.25 51.03
C LYS A 246 -31.09 -14.28 49.95
N LEU A 247 -29.83 -14.39 49.47
CA LEU A 247 -29.35 -13.70 48.23
C LEU A 247 -29.57 -14.57 46.99
N SER A 248 -29.89 -15.86 47.13
CA SER A 248 -29.94 -16.84 46.06
C SER A 248 -31.34 -17.11 45.49
N VAL A 249 -32.33 -16.29 45.82
CA VAL A 249 -33.69 -16.44 45.25
C VAL A 249 -33.75 -16.12 43.74
N VAL A 250 -32.64 -15.73 43.11
CA VAL A 250 -32.57 -15.39 41.67
C VAL A 250 -31.49 -16.19 40.89
N VAL A 251 -30.74 -17.07 41.51
CA VAL A 251 -29.86 -17.98 40.74
C VAL A 251 -30.67 -19.20 40.35
N GLN A 252 -31.59 -19.04 39.39
CA GLN A 252 -32.08 -20.16 38.61
C GLN A 252 -30.88 -20.86 38.00
N SER A 253 -30.83 -22.20 38.11
CA SER A 253 -29.80 -22.98 37.45
C SER A 253 -29.76 -22.64 35.97
N MET A 254 -28.69 -22.04 35.52
CA MET A 254 -28.50 -21.55 34.14
C MET A 254 -27.43 -22.36 33.44
N SER A 255 -27.56 -22.56 32.16
CA SER A 255 -26.49 -23.02 31.29
C SER A 255 -25.97 -21.86 30.46
N ALA A 256 -24.72 -21.93 30.09
CA ALA A 256 -24.06 -20.94 29.22
C ALA A 256 -23.32 -21.63 28.10
N VAL A 257 -23.42 -21.06 26.92
CA VAL A 257 -22.65 -21.45 25.72
C VAL A 257 -21.74 -20.29 25.35
N ALA A 258 -20.48 -20.57 25.12
CA ALA A 258 -19.51 -19.60 24.60
C ALA A 258 -18.91 -20.12 23.30
N VAL A 259 -18.96 -19.30 22.25
CA VAL A 259 -18.51 -19.64 20.90
C VAL A 259 -17.55 -18.57 20.39
N PRO A 260 -16.35 -18.94 19.93
CA PRO A 260 -15.45 -17.99 19.28
C PRO A 260 -16.05 -17.56 17.92
N ILE A 261 -16.20 -16.25 17.71
CA ILE A 261 -16.79 -15.67 16.50
C ILE A 261 -15.84 -14.80 15.71
N GLY A 262 -14.62 -14.55 16.20
CA GLY A 262 -13.62 -13.72 15.55
C GLY A 262 -12.48 -13.38 16.48
N GLY A 263 -11.86 -12.23 16.25
CA GLY A 263 -10.76 -11.70 17.04
C GLY A 263 -9.44 -11.72 16.28
N GLU A 264 -8.53 -10.82 16.66
CA GLU A 264 -7.26 -10.57 15.99
C GLU A 264 -6.09 -10.61 16.94
N GLY A 265 -5.01 -11.26 16.53
CA GLY A 265 -3.78 -11.31 17.32
C GLY A 265 -4.02 -11.87 18.72
N GLU A 266 -3.88 -11.02 19.74
CA GLU A 266 -4.05 -11.38 21.15
C GLU A 266 -5.51 -11.33 21.62
N THR A 267 -6.47 -10.93 20.78
CA THR A 267 -7.89 -10.85 21.13
C THR A 267 -8.69 -12.02 20.60
N LEU A 268 -9.81 -12.32 21.25
CA LEU A 268 -10.82 -13.29 20.83
C LEU A 268 -12.19 -12.67 21.01
N ASP A 269 -12.97 -12.64 19.95
CA ASP A 269 -14.37 -12.25 19.98
C ASP A 269 -15.22 -13.46 20.26
N VAL A 270 -16.08 -13.37 21.28
CA VAL A 270 -16.87 -14.49 21.79
C VAL A 270 -18.34 -14.12 21.82
N LEU A 271 -19.16 -14.95 21.18
CA LEU A 271 -20.61 -14.97 21.42
C LEU A 271 -20.90 -15.78 22.68
N TYR A 272 -21.46 -15.13 23.69
CA TYR A 272 -21.82 -15.74 24.96
C TYR A 272 -23.34 -15.72 25.11
N VAL A 273 -23.96 -16.90 25.23
CA VAL A 273 -25.41 -17.05 25.32
C VAL A 273 -25.77 -17.83 26.56
N THR A 274 -26.76 -17.33 27.33
CA THR A 274 -27.26 -18.02 28.51
C THR A 274 -28.64 -18.65 28.24
N PHE A 275 -28.88 -19.78 28.86
CA PHE A 275 -30.13 -20.58 28.73
C PHE A 275 -30.58 -21.09 30.09
N PRO A 276 -31.87 -21.50 30.27
CA PRO A 276 -32.28 -22.33 31.39
C PRO A 276 -31.47 -23.64 31.42
N SER A 277 -31.26 -24.23 32.59
CA SER A 277 -30.32 -25.37 32.78
C SER A 277 -30.67 -26.63 31.96
N ASN A 278 -31.91 -26.83 31.60
CA ASN A 278 -32.37 -27.94 30.77
C ASN A 278 -31.87 -27.89 29.33
N TYR A 279 -31.28 -26.75 28.90
CA TYR A 279 -30.71 -26.55 27.57
C TYR A 279 -29.21 -26.81 27.49
N ALA A 280 -28.59 -27.38 28.52
CA ALA A 280 -27.18 -27.76 28.52
C ALA A 280 -26.90 -29.06 27.71
N THR A 281 -27.33 -29.08 26.46
CA THR A 281 -27.30 -30.27 25.56
C THR A 281 -26.38 -30.05 24.36
N ALA A 282 -26.00 -31.14 23.68
CA ALA A 282 -25.25 -31.10 22.44
C ALA A 282 -25.95 -30.30 21.32
N GLU A 283 -27.26 -30.33 21.27
CA GLU A 283 -28.09 -29.62 20.32
C GLU A 283 -27.87 -28.10 20.40
N TRP A 284 -28.03 -27.54 21.61
CA TRP A 284 -27.89 -26.08 21.79
C TRP A 284 -26.46 -25.59 21.62
N LEU A 285 -25.48 -26.38 22.01
CA LEU A 285 -24.08 -26.06 21.70
C LEU A 285 -23.85 -26.04 20.18
N ALA A 286 -24.41 -27.01 19.44
CA ALA A 286 -24.27 -27.07 18.00
C ALA A 286 -25.00 -25.92 17.29
N LEU A 287 -26.20 -25.55 17.74
CA LEU A 287 -27.00 -24.46 17.17
C LEU A 287 -26.27 -23.11 17.32
N VAL A 288 -25.78 -22.79 18.52
CA VAL A 288 -25.04 -21.53 18.76
C VAL A 288 -23.72 -21.54 18.01
N SER A 289 -23.05 -22.71 17.95
CA SER A 289 -21.80 -22.85 17.18
C SER A 289 -22.02 -22.61 15.68
N LEU A 290 -23.09 -23.17 15.11
CA LEU A 290 -23.42 -22.98 13.71
C LEU A 290 -23.81 -21.52 13.41
N ALA A 291 -24.54 -20.86 14.30
CA ALA A 291 -24.88 -19.45 14.17
C ALA A 291 -23.61 -18.55 14.21
N GLY A 292 -22.68 -18.86 15.12
CA GLY A 292 -21.39 -18.18 15.17
C GLY A 292 -20.55 -18.41 13.91
N GLU A 293 -20.59 -19.62 13.33
CA GLU A 293 -19.90 -19.94 12.08
C GLU A 293 -20.48 -19.16 10.89
N LEU A 294 -21.82 -19.09 10.79
CA LEU A 294 -22.51 -18.31 9.76
C LEU A 294 -22.15 -16.82 9.84
N TYR A 295 -22.05 -16.30 11.07
CA TYR A 295 -21.57 -14.93 11.26
C TYR A 295 -20.13 -14.75 10.74
N ARG A 296 -19.19 -15.64 11.12
CA ARG A 296 -17.80 -15.55 10.67
C ARG A 296 -17.68 -15.61 9.15
N GLN A 297 -18.46 -16.48 8.50
CA GLN A 297 -18.48 -16.58 7.04
C GLN A 297 -19.03 -15.31 6.38
N ALA A 298 -20.10 -14.74 6.93
CA ALA A 298 -20.67 -13.49 6.43
C ALA A 298 -19.68 -12.33 6.61
N ASP A 299 -19.02 -12.24 7.75
CA ASP A 299 -18.03 -11.20 8.04
C ASP A 299 -16.82 -11.31 7.10
N ALA A 300 -16.26 -12.50 6.93
CA ALA A 300 -15.17 -12.75 6.00
C ALA A 300 -15.55 -12.40 4.54
N ALA A 301 -16.79 -12.74 4.11
CA ALA A 301 -17.27 -12.39 2.79
C ALA A 301 -17.40 -10.87 2.58
N TRP A 302 -17.82 -10.13 3.60
CA TRP A 302 -17.89 -8.67 3.56
C TRP A 302 -16.52 -8.02 3.51
N VAL A 303 -15.57 -8.48 4.33
CA VAL A 303 -14.18 -7.99 4.29
C VAL A 303 -13.56 -8.21 2.92
N ALA A 304 -13.72 -9.42 2.35
CA ALA A 304 -13.19 -9.74 1.02
C ALA A 304 -13.86 -8.88 -0.08
N ARG A 305 -15.18 -8.67 -0.01
CA ARG A 305 -15.92 -7.85 -0.99
C ARG A 305 -15.47 -6.39 -0.94
N ARG A 306 -15.29 -5.85 0.27
CA ARG A 306 -14.84 -4.47 0.44
C ARG A 306 -13.42 -4.27 -0.06
N ALA A 307 -12.49 -5.19 0.25
CA ALA A 307 -11.12 -5.15 -0.26
C ALA A 307 -11.08 -5.20 -1.79
N ALA A 308 -11.87 -6.08 -2.41
CA ALA A 308 -11.98 -6.16 -3.87
C ALA A 308 -12.55 -4.87 -4.48
N GLN A 309 -13.48 -4.21 -3.80
CA GLN A 309 -14.09 -2.97 -4.26
C GLN A 309 -13.10 -1.79 -4.16
N GLU A 310 -12.36 -1.69 -3.04
CA GLU A 310 -11.30 -0.69 -2.85
C GLU A 310 -10.17 -0.87 -3.88
N GLN A 311 -9.79 -2.12 -4.15
CA GLN A 311 -8.80 -2.44 -5.19
C GLN A 311 -9.28 -2.04 -6.59
N ALA A 312 -10.53 -2.34 -6.95
CA ALA A 312 -11.09 -1.98 -8.26
C ALA A 312 -11.13 -0.46 -8.48
N ILE A 313 -11.45 0.32 -7.43
CA ILE A 313 -11.42 1.79 -7.50
C ILE A 313 -9.98 2.28 -7.73
N LEU A 314 -9.00 1.72 -7.01
CA LEU A 314 -7.60 2.09 -7.17
C LEU A 314 -7.08 1.75 -8.58
N GLU A 315 -7.45 0.58 -9.11
CA GLU A 315 -7.09 0.18 -10.48
C GLU A 315 -7.66 1.15 -11.52
N GLU A 316 -8.93 1.59 -11.36
CA GLU A 316 -9.55 2.59 -12.25
C GLU A 316 -8.84 3.95 -12.17
N GLU A 317 -8.42 4.39 -10.98
CA GLU A 317 -7.68 5.64 -10.81
C GLU A 317 -6.29 5.58 -11.45
N LEU A 318 -5.60 4.43 -11.33
CA LEU A 318 -4.30 4.22 -11.97
C LEU A 318 -4.41 4.13 -13.50
N GLU A 319 -5.47 3.53 -14.03
CA GLU A 319 -5.73 3.51 -15.48
C GLU A 319 -5.94 4.93 -16.03
N ARG A 320 -6.68 5.77 -15.31
CA ARG A 320 -6.84 7.19 -15.68
C ARG A 320 -5.51 7.96 -15.63
N ALA A 321 -4.65 7.66 -14.66
CA ALA A 321 -3.31 8.26 -14.58
C ALA A 321 -2.44 7.83 -15.77
N HIS A 322 -2.51 6.56 -16.17
CA HIS A 322 -1.86 6.03 -17.38
C HIS A 322 -2.29 6.77 -18.63
N ASP A 323 -3.60 6.96 -18.82
CA ASP A 323 -4.13 7.70 -19.97
C ASP A 323 -3.61 9.15 -20.03
N ILE A 324 -3.45 9.80 -18.87
CA ILE A 324 -2.88 11.15 -18.79
C ILE A 324 -1.40 11.11 -19.17
N GLN A 325 -0.62 10.19 -18.62
CA GLN A 325 0.82 10.08 -18.89
C GLN A 325 1.10 9.76 -20.36
N THR A 326 0.35 8.83 -20.96
CA THR A 326 0.50 8.49 -22.38
C THR A 326 0.27 9.68 -23.30
N ARG A 327 -0.58 10.65 -22.90
CA ARG A 327 -0.81 11.88 -23.66
C ARG A 327 0.34 12.89 -23.53
N LEU A 328 1.24 12.74 -22.56
CA LEU A 328 2.43 13.57 -22.44
C LEU A 328 3.53 13.13 -23.41
N VAL A 329 3.51 11.88 -23.86
CA VAL A 329 4.42 11.38 -24.91
C VAL A 329 4.05 12.06 -26.24
N PRO A 330 5.02 12.67 -26.95
CA PRO A 330 4.73 13.32 -28.22
C PRO A 330 4.24 12.34 -29.29
N ASP A 331 3.39 12.85 -30.20
CA ASP A 331 3.10 12.14 -31.45
C ASP A 331 4.35 12.12 -32.35
N ASP A 332 4.48 11.09 -33.19
CA ASP A 332 5.50 11.05 -34.26
C ASP A 332 5.40 12.28 -35.15
N PHE A 333 6.53 12.88 -35.50
CA PHE A 333 6.54 14.11 -36.28
C PHE A 333 7.72 14.23 -37.26
N HIS A 334 7.60 15.17 -38.21
CA HIS A 334 8.65 15.55 -39.12
C HIS A 334 9.06 17.02 -38.90
N LEU A 335 10.37 17.26 -38.90
CA LEU A 335 10.90 18.62 -38.91
C LEU A 335 12.11 18.72 -39.85
N GLY A 336 11.96 19.39 -41.00
CA GLY A 336 13.03 19.52 -41.99
C GLY A 336 13.42 18.16 -42.56
N GLN A 337 14.65 17.71 -42.29
CA GLN A 337 15.17 16.41 -42.71
C GLN A 337 15.06 15.33 -41.61
N LEU A 338 14.47 15.67 -40.45
CA LEU A 338 14.30 14.73 -39.35
C LEU A 338 12.89 14.16 -39.38
N ASP A 339 12.82 12.85 -39.15
CA ASP A 339 11.62 12.09 -38.91
C ASP A 339 11.78 11.42 -37.56
N VAL A 340 10.84 11.63 -36.64
CA VAL A 340 10.94 11.21 -35.23
C VAL A 340 9.79 10.28 -34.90
N GLY A 341 10.10 9.14 -34.32
CA GLY A 341 9.14 8.16 -33.84
C GLY A 341 9.43 7.76 -32.40
N PHE A 342 8.39 7.46 -31.66
CA PHE A 342 8.47 7.15 -30.24
C PHE A 342 8.03 5.72 -29.91
N GLY A 343 8.63 5.15 -28.87
CA GLY A 343 8.14 3.96 -28.18
C GLY A 343 8.06 4.26 -26.70
N PHE A 344 6.91 3.98 -26.11
CA PHE A 344 6.66 4.13 -24.69
C PHE A 344 5.70 3.04 -24.22
N GLU A 345 6.11 2.27 -23.23
CA GLU A 345 5.30 1.24 -22.58
C GLU A 345 5.68 1.16 -21.10
N ALA A 346 4.77 1.54 -20.22
CA ALA A 346 4.99 1.45 -18.79
C ALA A 346 4.89 0.00 -18.30
N CYS A 347 5.82 -0.44 -17.47
CA CYS A 347 5.84 -1.81 -16.91
C CYS A 347 4.72 -2.05 -15.88
N LYS A 348 4.19 -0.98 -15.31
CA LYS A 348 3.01 -0.92 -14.45
C LYS A 348 1.97 0.01 -15.07
N TRP A 349 0.96 0.38 -14.29
CA TRP A 349 -0.05 1.35 -14.74
C TRP A 349 0.57 2.69 -15.17
N VAL A 350 1.60 3.17 -14.45
CA VAL A 350 2.33 4.40 -14.74
C VAL A 350 3.83 4.19 -14.55
N GLY A 351 4.65 4.90 -15.34
CA GLY A 351 6.10 4.76 -15.39
C GLY A 351 6.86 6.00 -14.95
N GLY A 352 8.16 5.81 -14.61
CA GLY A 352 9.12 6.87 -14.31
C GLY A 352 9.78 7.50 -15.52
N ASP A 353 9.65 6.88 -16.69
CA ASP A 353 10.28 7.33 -17.92
C ASP A 353 9.65 8.62 -18.47
N TYR A 354 10.51 9.50 -18.97
CA TYR A 354 10.13 10.68 -19.73
C TYR A 354 10.87 10.72 -21.05
N VAL A 355 10.14 10.82 -22.15
CA VAL A 355 10.66 10.93 -23.52
C VAL A 355 10.06 12.14 -24.21
N ASP A 356 10.90 12.97 -24.85
CA ASP A 356 10.41 14.15 -25.56
C ASP A 356 11.32 14.59 -26.72
N ALA A 357 10.74 15.27 -27.69
CA ALA A 357 11.47 15.91 -28.78
C ALA A 357 10.81 17.25 -29.15
N LEU A 358 11.49 18.34 -28.81
CA LEU A 358 10.95 19.71 -28.86
C LEU A 358 11.66 20.54 -29.93
N PRO A 359 10.93 21.11 -30.91
CA PRO A 359 11.49 22.09 -31.83
C PRO A 359 11.93 23.35 -31.08
N LEU A 360 13.16 23.79 -31.35
CA LEU A 360 13.73 25.03 -30.82
C LEU A 360 13.45 26.22 -31.75
N HIS A 361 13.50 27.44 -31.23
CA HIS A 361 13.26 28.68 -32.00
C HIS A 361 14.24 28.87 -33.18
N ASP A 362 15.43 28.30 -33.11
CA ASP A 362 16.47 28.37 -34.14
C ASP A 362 16.36 27.26 -35.21
N GLY A 363 15.32 26.42 -35.15
CA GLY A 363 15.07 25.35 -36.08
C GLY A 363 15.78 24.04 -35.77
N ARG A 364 16.55 23.97 -34.68
CA ARG A 364 17.09 22.73 -34.12
C ARG A 364 16.03 21.99 -33.31
N VAL A 365 16.31 20.77 -32.88
CA VAL A 365 15.41 19.95 -32.04
C VAL A 365 16.13 19.52 -30.78
N LEU A 366 15.56 19.81 -29.61
CA LEU A 366 15.95 19.16 -28.37
C LEU A 366 15.28 17.77 -28.32
N ILE A 367 16.07 16.75 -28.06
CA ILE A 367 15.61 15.36 -27.89
C ILE A 367 16.12 14.90 -26.53
N THR A 368 15.25 14.37 -25.68
CA THR A 368 15.63 13.98 -24.32
C THR A 368 14.90 12.71 -23.88
N VAL A 369 15.64 11.86 -23.19
CA VAL A 369 15.14 10.69 -22.48
C VAL A 369 15.63 10.79 -21.04
N MET A 370 14.75 10.58 -20.11
CA MET A 370 15.05 10.55 -18.67
C MET A 370 14.37 9.36 -18.03
N ASP A 371 14.99 8.85 -16.97
CA ASP A 371 14.43 7.81 -16.13
C ASP A 371 14.54 8.23 -14.66
N VAL A 372 13.41 8.21 -13.97
CA VAL A 372 13.28 8.58 -12.55
C VAL A 372 13.47 7.33 -11.71
N CYS A 373 14.46 7.33 -10.84
CA CYS A 373 14.69 6.20 -9.95
C CYS A 373 13.43 5.84 -9.14
N GLY A 374 13.07 4.56 -9.14
CA GLY A 374 11.84 4.06 -8.52
C GLY A 374 10.74 3.77 -9.56
N LYS A 375 9.59 3.28 -9.10
CA LYS A 375 8.51 2.82 -10.00
C LYS A 375 7.14 3.17 -9.45
N GLY A 376 6.18 3.36 -10.35
CA GLY A 376 4.79 3.61 -10.02
C GLY A 376 4.48 5.10 -9.85
N LEU A 377 3.46 5.44 -9.04
CA LEU A 377 2.86 6.77 -9.01
C LEU A 377 3.84 7.90 -8.62
N GLU A 378 4.76 7.64 -7.69
CA GLU A 378 5.74 8.64 -7.25
C GLU A 378 6.68 9.04 -8.40
N ALA A 379 7.27 8.06 -9.09
CA ALA A 379 8.13 8.28 -10.24
C ALA A 379 7.37 8.97 -11.39
N ALA A 380 6.14 8.54 -11.67
CA ALA A 380 5.28 9.13 -12.70
C ALA A 380 4.94 10.61 -12.45
N LEU A 381 4.71 11.00 -11.19
CA LEU A 381 4.47 12.41 -10.84
C LEU A 381 5.73 13.27 -11.04
N ILE A 382 6.91 12.74 -10.72
CA ILE A 382 8.18 13.40 -10.99
C ILE A 382 8.39 13.56 -12.51
N ALA A 383 8.14 12.49 -13.30
CA ALA A 383 8.25 12.54 -14.76
C ALA A 383 7.31 13.60 -15.39
N ALA A 384 6.07 13.72 -14.89
CA ALA A 384 5.13 14.77 -15.31
C ALA A 384 5.62 16.19 -14.94
N GLY A 385 6.25 16.34 -13.77
CA GLY A 385 6.91 17.58 -13.35
C GLY A 385 8.09 17.93 -14.27
N LEU A 386 8.91 16.95 -14.64
CA LEU A 386 10.02 17.11 -15.58
C LEU A 386 9.52 17.56 -16.96
N HIS A 387 8.47 16.93 -17.48
CA HIS A 387 7.84 17.34 -18.74
C HIS A 387 7.51 18.85 -18.73
N THR A 388 6.79 19.32 -17.70
CA THR A 388 6.42 20.72 -17.59
C THR A 388 7.65 21.64 -17.49
N THR A 389 8.63 21.26 -16.67
CA THR A 389 9.83 22.07 -16.42
C THR A 389 10.70 22.18 -17.67
N VAL A 390 10.91 21.08 -18.41
CA VAL A 390 11.66 21.09 -19.68
C VAL A 390 10.99 22.00 -20.69
N HIS A 391 9.67 21.90 -20.87
CA HIS A 391 8.91 22.75 -21.80
C HIS A 391 9.03 24.24 -21.45
N VAL A 392 8.98 24.61 -20.17
CA VAL A 392 9.16 26.00 -19.72
C VAL A 392 10.58 26.49 -20.03
N LEU A 393 11.62 25.71 -19.67
CA LEU A 393 13.01 26.09 -19.89
C LEU A 393 13.37 26.22 -21.39
N VAL A 394 12.80 25.35 -22.24
CA VAL A 394 12.93 25.45 -23.70
C VAL A 394 12.22 26.69 -24.24
N HIS A 395 11.02 27.01 -23.73
CA HIS A 395 10.30 28.21 -24.13
C HIS A 395 11.04 29.50 -23.76
N GLU A 396 11.70 29.52 -22.61
CA GLU A 396 12.59 30.62 -22.19
C GLU A 396 13.88 30.73 -23.01
N GLY A 397 14.12 29.79 -23.93
CA GLY A 397 15.24 29.84 -24.86
C GLY A 397 16.57 29.41 -24.25
N LEU A 398 16.58 28.62 -23.19
CA LEU A 398 17.82 28.14 -22.58
C LEU A 398 18.55 27.19 -23.55
N SER A 399 19.87 27.36 -23.65
CA SER A 399 20.73 26.38 -24.32
C SER A 399 20.95 25.15 -23.43
N LEU A 400 21.48 24.07 -24.00
CA LEU A 400 21.52 22.74 -23.38
C LEU A 400 22.17 22.73 -21.98
N ALA A 401 23.36 23.33 -21.81
CA ALA A 401 24.06 23.33 -20.52
C ALA A 401 23.28 24.08 -19.40
N PRO A 402 22.81 25.33 -19.59
CA PRO A 402 21.96 26.00 -18.61
C PRO A 402 20.64 25.26 -18.31
N LEU A 403 20.03 24.60 -19.31
CA LEU A 403 18.83 23.82 -19.14
C LEU A 403 19.09 22.66 -18.16
N VAL A 404 20.15 21.86 -18.40
CA VAL A 404 20.53 20.74 -17.53
C VAL A 404 20.89 21.21 -16.13
N ALA A 405 21.64 22.30 -15.98
CA ALA A 405 21.99 22.88 -14.68
C ALA A 405 20.74 23.34 -13.89
N SER A 406 19.77 23.95 -14.59
CA SER A 406 18.51 24.39 -13.97
C SER A 406 17.64 23.20 -13.53
N LEU A 407 17.58 22.13 -14.33
CA LEU A 407 16.89 20.89 -13.96
C LEU A 407 17.56 20.24 -12.74
N ASN A 408 18.89 20.14 -12.71
CA ASN A 408 19.61 19.56 -11.57
C ASN A 408 19.30 20.30 -10.27
N ARG A 409 19.37 21.64 -10.28
CA ARG A 409 19.04 22.46 -9.11
C ARG A 409 17.61 22.24 -8.64
N TYR A 410 16.63 22.26 -9.55
CA TYR A 410 15.24 22.00 -9.25
C TYR A 410 15.04 20.62 -8.60
N LEU A 411 15.70 19.58 -9.13
CA LEU A 411 15.59 18.22 -8.62
C LEU A 411 16.28 18.06 -7.25
N CYS A 412 17.44 18.70 -7.02
CA CYS A 412 18.08 18.70 -5.70
C CYS A 412 17.21 19.35 -4.61
N GLU A 413 16.36 20.31 -4.97
CA GLU A 413 15.43 20.97 -4.04
C GLU A 413 14.14 20.19 -3.80
N THR A 414 13.70 19.37 -4.77
CA THR A 414 12.36 18.77 -4.78
C THR A 414 12.32 17.28 -4.58
N LEU A 415 13.38 16.54 -4.95
CA LEU A 415 13.40 15.09 -4.82
C LEU A 415 13.53 14.62 -3.36
N PRO A 416 12.90 13.50 -3.01
CA PRO A 416 13.17 12.82 -1.74
C PRO A 416 14.64 12.41 -1.62
N ALA A 417 15.14 12.28 -0.39
CA ALA A 417 16.52 11.84 -0.14
C ALA A 417 16.79 10.47 -0.82
N ALA A 418 17.93 10.36 -1.49
CA ALA A 418 18.38 9.20 -2.25
C ALA A 418 17.60 8.92 -3.56
N SER A 419 16.74 9.84 -4.01
CA SER A 419 16.16 9.80 -5.36
C SER A 419 17.00 10.61 -6.34
N PHE A 420 17.02 10.16 -7.59
CA PHE A 420 17.76 10.82 -8.68
C PHE A 420 17.06 10.55 -10.02
N VAL A 421 17.48 11.27 -11.04
CA VAL A 421 16.98 11.10 -12.41
C VAL A 421 18.17 10.92 -13.34
N THR A 422 18.20 9.86 -14.13
CA THR A 422 19.15 9.74 -15.23
C THR A 422 18.63 10.52 -16.44
N MET A 423 19.53 11.13 -17.22
CA MET A 423 19.14 11.96 -18.36
C MET A 423 20.15 11.84 -19.49
N CYS A 424 19.64 11.59 -20.71
CA CYS A 424 20.36 11.89 -21.95
C CYS A 424 19.59 12.96 -22.71
N ALA A 425 20.22 14.09 -22.95
CA ALA A 425 19.66 15.18 -23.74
C ALA A 425 20.58 15.59 -24.86
N LEU A 426 20.02 15.84 -26.02
CA LEU A 426 20.76 16.31 -27.18
C LEU A 426 19.99 17.37 -27.98
N VAL A 427 20.73 18.27 -28.60
CA VAL A 427 20.23 19.24 -29.56
C VAL A 427 20.77 18.88 -30.94
N LEU A 428 19.87 18.55 -31.87
CA LEU A 428 20.17 18.12 -33.22
C LEU A 428 19.79 19.18 -34.24
N ASP A 429 20.75 19.55 -35.11
CA ASP A 429 20.48 20.39 -36.27
C ASP A 429 19.99 19.51 -37.47
N PRO A 430 18.74 19.70 -37.91
CA PRO A 430 18.19 18.92 -39.03
C PRO A 430 19.02 18.99 -40.33
N ASN A 431 19.61 20.15 -40.62
CA ASN A 431 20.28 20.44 -41.86
C ASN A 431 21.69 19.86 -41.94
N THR A 432 22.48 20.11 -40.87
CA THR A 432 23.87 19.68 -40.79
C THR A 432 24.03 18.28 -40.22
N GLY A 433 23.11 17.87 -39.31
CA GLY A 433 23.18 16.64 -38.53
C GLY A 433 24.14 16.76 -37.34
N VAL A 434 24.60 17.97 -37.01
CA VAL A 434 25.41 18.19 -35.81
C VAL A 434 24.56 17.94 -34.58
N ILE A 435 25.10 17.16 -33.65
CA ILE A 435 24.54 16.85 -32.35
C ILE A 435 25.37 17.55 -31.28
N GLU A 436 24.74 18.31 -30.41
CA GLU A 436 25.30 18.76 -29.13
C GLU A 436 24.58 17.97 -28.04
N HIS A 437 25.29 17.30 -27.13
CA HIS A 437 24.66 16.42 -26.16
C HIS A 437 25.31 16.48 -24.77
N VAL A 438 24.50 16.14 -23.75
CA VAL A 438 24.85 15.97 -22.34
C VAL A 438 24.26 14.64 -21.86
N ASN A 439 25.04 13.91 -21.08
CA ASN A 439 24.59 12.67 -20.42
C ASN A 439 24.80 12.77 -18.91
N CYS A 440 23.77 12.45 -18.15
CA CYS A 440 23.76 12.44 -16.68
C CYS A 440 23.40 11.03 -16.20
N GLY A 441 24.34 10.09 -16.28
CA GLY A 441 24.19 8.71 -15.82
C GLY A 441 23.19 7.86 -16.62
N HIS A 442 22.87 8.21 -17.85
CA HIS A 442 21.90 7.53 -18.70
C HIS A 442 22.58 6.65 -19.75
N PRO A 443 21.94 5.56 -20.24
CA PRO A 443 22.50 4.76 -21.35
C PRO A 443 22.89 5.59 -22.56
N PRO A 444 24.03 5.27 -23.24
CA PRO A 444 24.49 6.03 -24.39
C PRO A 444 23.57 5.83 -25.61
N PRO A 445 23.26 6.90 -26.37
CA PRO A 445 22.50 6.77 -27.61
C PRO A 445 23.24 5.93 -28.66
N LEU A 446 22.47 5.17 -29.44
CA LEU A 446 22.98 4.30 -30.48
C LEU A 446 22.69 4.86 -31.87
N VAL A 447 23.69 4.80 -32.76
CA VAL A 447 23.58 5.24 -34.14
C VAL A 447 23.77 4.04 -35.09
N ALA A 448 22.83 3.83 -35.99
CA ALA A 448 22.88 2.77 -36.98
C ALA A 448 22.53 3.28 -38.39
N GLY A 449 23.11 2.66 -39.41
CA GLY A 449 22.87 2.99 -40.81
C GLY A 449 22.66 1.74 -41.67
N ARG A 450 22.73 1.90 -43.01
CA ARG A 450 22.51 0.82 -44.01
C ARG A 450 23.36 -0.42 -43.78
N SER A 451 24.57 -0.27 -43.26
CA SER A 451 25.46 -1.41 -42.99
C SER A 451 24.94 -2.31 -41.86
N GLY A 452 24.04 -1.80 -41.03
CA GLY A 452 23.62 -2.45 -39.80
C GLY A 452 24.67 -2.43 -38.68
N VAL A 453 25.80 -1.74 -38.91
CA VAL A 453 26.79 -1.49 -37.88
C VAL A 453 26.25 -0.42 -36.92
N VAL A 454 26.25 -0.74 -35.65
CA VAL A 454 25.81 0.14 -34.58
C VAL A 454 27.04 0.72 -33.89
N ARG A 455 27.00 1.99 -33.60
CA ARG A 455 27.98 2.67 -32.74
C ARG A 455 27.28 3.45 -31.63
N GLU A 456 27.90 3.53 -30.50
CA GLU A 456 27.50 4.45 -29.42
C GLU A 456 27.99 5.87 -29.74
N ILE A 457 27.26 6.87 -29.25
CA ILE A 457 27.75 8.24 -29.18
C ILE A 457 28.72 8.35 -28.01
N ALA A 458 29.94 8.86 -28.24
CA ALA A 458 30.90 9.05 -27.18
C ALA A 458 30.42 10.15 -26.23
N LEU A 459 30.30 9.83 -24.95
CA LEU A 459 29.74 10.70 -23.92
C LEU A 459 30.83 11.24 -23.00
N HIS A 460 30.57 12.44 -22.45
CA HIS A 460 31.12 12.86 -21.17
C HIS A 460 30.05 12.58 -20.12
N GLU A 461 30.39 11.79 -19.10
CA GLU A 461 29.43 11.37 -18.08
C GLU A 461 29.38 12.40 -16.94
N HIS A 462 28.20 12.91 -16.67
CA HIS A 462 27.87 13.66 -15.45
C HIS A 462 27.13 12.75 -14.46
N ALA A 463 27.14 13.12 -13.19
CA ALA A 463 26.33 12.45 -12.19
C ALA A 463 24.83 12.56 -12.55
N PRO A 464 23.99 11.59 -12.18
CA PRO A 464 22.54 11.70 -12.30
C PRO A 464 22.01 12.98 -11.66
N LEU A 465 20.95 13.53 -12.23
CA LEU A 465 20.32 14.77 -11.76
C LEU A 465 19.65 14.57 -10.40
N GLY A 466 19.73 15.60 -9.54
CA GLY A 466 19.18 15.55 -8.19
C GLY A 466 20.04 14.80 -7.17
N PHE A 467 21.15 14.17 -7.60
CA PHE A 467 22.05 13.42 -6.72
C PHE A 467 23.06 14.31 -6.00
N LEU A 468 23.62 15.29 -6.71
CA LEU A 468 24.62 16.23 -6.18
C LEU A 468 24.27 17.66 -6.61
N ASP A 469 24.18 18.56 -5.63
CA ASP A 469 24.11 20.00 -5.89
C ASP A 469 25.53 20.54 -5.98
N VAL A 470 26.19 20.30 -7.10
CA VAL A 470 27.54 20.81 -7.39
C VAL A 470 27.48 21.86 -8.48
N ASP A 471 28.16 22.95 -8.26
CA ASP A 471 28.44 23.99 -9.27
C ASP A 471 29.47 23.50 -10.33
N GLU A 472 29.31 22.26 -10.77
CA GLU A 472 30.17 21.70 -11.81
C GLU A 472 29.67 22.15 -13.18
N ALA A 473 30.61 22.65 -14.00
CA ALA A 473 30.27 23.13 -15.32
C ALA A 473 29.77 21.96 -16.20
N ILE A 474 28.55 22.04 -16.68
CA ILE A 474 27.98 21.05 -17.61
C ILE A 474 28.75 21.07 -18.92
N VAL A 475 29.41 19.95 -19.20
CA VAL A 475 30.21 19.77 -20.44
C VAL A 475 29.29 19.28 -21.54
N VAL A 476 29.18 20.07 -22.62
CA VAL A 476 28.47 19.71 -23.84
C VAL A 476 29.47 19.10 -24.82
N THR A 477 29.20 17.87 -25.24
CA THR A 477 29.99 17.17 -26.26
C THR A 477 29.32 17.27 -27.62
N ARG A 478 30.07 16.99 -28.70
CA ARG A 478 29.58 17.07 -30.08
C ARG A 478 29.81 15.78 -30.84
N ASP A 479 28.81 15.40 -31.62
CA ASP A 479 28.87 14.30 -32.58
C ASP A 479 28.08 14.69 -33.85
N GLN A 480 27.97 13.79 -34.80
CA GLN A 480 27.24 14.01 -36.03
C GLN A 480 26.38 12.79 -36.39
N LEU A 481 25.10 13.02 -36.72
CA LEU A 481 24.21 12.05 -37.30
C LEU A 481 24.34 12.11 -38.84
N PRO A 482 24.93 11.11 -39.48
CA PRO A 482 24.98 11.07 -40.95
C PRO A 482 23.59 10.93 -41.58
N ARG A 483 23.46 11.26 -42.85
CA ARG A 483 22.22 11.02 -43.58
C ARG A 483 21.96 9.51 -43.75
N ASP A 484 20.70 9.14 -43.84
CA ASP A 484 20.23 7.74 -43.91
C ASP A 484 20.67 6.89 -42.70
N HIS A 485 20.92 7.53 -41.54
CA HIS A 485 21.16 6.87 -40.30
C HIS A 485 20.04 7.17 -39.32
N ILE A 486 19.80 6.20 -38.44
CA ILE A 486 18.93 6.37 -37.28
C ILE A 486 19.79 6.64 -36.04
N LEU A 487 19.23 7.44 -35.13
CA LEU A 487 19.71 7.63 -33.78
C LEU A 487 18.63 7.12 -32.84
N VAL A 488 18.99 6.32 -31.87
CA VAL A 488 18.07 5.77 -30.87
C VAL A 488 18.56 6.16 -29.47
N LEU A 489 17.73 6.92 -28.75
CA LEU A 489 17.85 7.12 -27.31
C LEU A 489 16.89 6.16 -26.65
N TYR A 490 17.27 5.57 -25.53
CA TYR A 490 16.46 4.53 -24.87
C TYR A 490 16.72 4.48 -23.38
N THR A 491 15.75 4.02 -22.58
CA THR A 491 15.92 3.75 -21.16
C THR A 491 16.48 2.34 -20.93
N ASP A 492 17.06 2.11 -19.76
CA ASP A 492 17.70 0.83 -19.43
C ASP A 492 16.73 -0.37 -19.50
N GLY A 493 15.42 -0.15 -19.31
CA GLY A 493 14.41 -1.18 -19.49
C GLY A 493 14.48 -1.92 -20.83
N LEU A 494 14.96 -1.27 -21.92
CA LEU A 494 15.17 -1.95 -23.18
C LEU A 494 16.33 -2.94 -23.12
N SER A 495 17.47 -2.53 -22.56
CA SER A 495 18.64 -3.40 -22.43
C SER A 495 18.47 -4.46 -21.34
N GLU A 496 17.68 -4.18 -20.30
CA GLU A 496 17.37 -5.11 -19.21
C GLU A 496 16.18 -6.02 -19.49
N LEU A 497 15.56 -5.91 -20.68
CA LEU A 497 14.42 -6.71 -21.07
C LEU A 497 14.71 -8.22 -20.98
N LEU A 498 13.87 -8.94 -20.25
CA LEU A 498 13.98 -10.39 -20.07
C LEU A 498 13.10 -11.14 -21.07
N ASN A 499 13.58 -12.27 -21.55
CA ASN A 499 12.78 -13.23 -22.31
C ASN A 499 12.13 -14.30 -21.41
N GLU A 500 11.34 -15.22 -21.99
CA GLU A 500 10.68 -16.32 -21.25
C GLU A 500 11.64 -17.28 -20.53
N ARG A 501 12.96 -17.16 -20.75
CA ARG A 501 14.02 -17.97 -20.11
C ARG A 501 14.83 -17.17 -19.10
N ASP A 502 14.31 -16.00 -18.67
CA ASP A 502 15.01 -15.07 -17.80
C ASP A 502 16.39 -14.63 -18.32
N GLN A 503 16.56 -14.57 -19.63
CA GLN A 503 17.78 -14.06 -20.26
C GLN A 503 17.57 -12.58 -20.61
N MET A 504 18.50 -11.76 -20.16
CA MET A 504 18.52 -10.32 -20.45
C MET A 504 18.97 -10.07 -21.90
N LEU A 505 18.30 -9.13 -22.60
CA LEU A 505 18.65 -8.74 -23.97
C LEU A 505 20.08 -8.18 -24.03
N GLY A 506 20.44 -7.34 -23.07
CA GLY A 506 21.73 -6.66 -22.99
C GLY A 506 21.89 -5.61 -24.09
N VAL A 507 22.94 -4.78 -23.97
CA VAL A 507 23.28 -3.75 -24.96
C VAL A 507 23.66 -4.38 -26.30
N GLU A 508 24.30 -5.54 -26.31
CA GLU A 508 24.68 -6.27 -27.56
C GLU A 508 23.46 -6.77 -28.32
N GLY A 509 22.48 -7.35 -27.62
CA GLY A 509 21.21 -7.80 -28.21
C GLY A 509 20.42 -6.63 -28.75
N LEU A 510 20.27 -5.56 -27.97
CA LEU A 510 19.60 -4.33 -28.40
C LEU A 510 20.30 -3.71 -29.63
N SER A 511 21.63 -3.65 -29.64
CA SER A 511 22.42 -3.18 -30.80
C SER A 511 22.15 -4.03 -32.04
N THR A 512 21.98 -5.34 -31.89
CA THR A 512 21.64 -6.22 -33.03
C THR A 512 20.27 -5.85 -33.62
N LEU A 513 19.24 -5.68 -32.79
CA LEU A 513 17.90 -5.28 -33.22
C LEU A 513 17.91 -3.89 -33.88
N ILE A 514 18.60 -2.91 -33.28
CA ILE A 514 18.73 -1.56 -33.83
C ILE A 514 19.51 -1.59 -35.18
N GLY A 515 20.53 -2.44 -35.28
CA GLY A 515 21.26 -2.64 -36.54
C GLY A 515 20.37 -3.19 -37.66
N GLU A 516 19.47 -4.11 -37.39
CA GLU A 516 18.48 -4.64 -38.33
C GLU A 516 17.49 -3.56 -38.78
N VAL A 517 16.97 -2.78 -37.84
CA VAL A 517 16.09 -1.63 -38.12
C VAL A 517 16.83 -0.59 -38.97
N GLY A 518 18.09 -0.29 -38.63
CA GLY A 518 18.91 0.67 -39.37
C GLY A 518 19.14 0.32 -40.84
N ARG A 519 19.22 -0.97 -41.20
CA ARG A 519 19.31 -1.40 -42.61
C ARG A 519 18.09 -0.96 -43.42
N ALA A 520 16.92 -0.90 -42.81
CA ALA A 520 15.68 -0.49 -43.45
C ALA A 520 15.47 1.03 -43.51
N ALA A 521 16.31 1.81 -42.83
CA ALA A 521 16.16 3.27 -42.67
C ALA A 521 15.98 4.05 -43.99
N PRO A 522 16.72 3.78 -45.06
CA PRO A 522 16.63 4.58 -46.30
C PRO A 522 15.30 4.50 -47.04
N GLU A 523 14.52 3.45 -46.80
CA GLU A 523 13.25 3.18 -47.49
C GLU A 523 12.02 3.27 -46.60
N SER A 524 12.21 3.75 -45.34
CA SER A 524 11.18 3.73 -44.34
C SER A 524 10.99 5.10 -43.66
N SER A 525 9.96 5.23 -42.86
CA SER A 525 9.75 6.38 -41.94
C SER A 525 10.13 6.00 -40.52
N ALA A 526 10.43 7.00 -39.66
CA ALA A 526 10.73 6.76 -38.28
C ALA A 526 9.57 6.04 -37.55
N THR A 527 8.32 6.37 -37.83
CA THR A 527 7.13 5.67 -37.30
C THR A 527 7.16 4.16 -37.61
N ARG A 528 7.53 3.78 -38.85
CA ARG A 528 7.62 2.37 -39.20
C ARG A 528 8.80 1.68 -38.57
N LEU A 529 9.92 2.36 -38.45
CA LEU A 529 11.13 1.84 -37.81
C LEU A 529 10.91 1.67 -36.31
N ALA A 530 10.26 2.62 -35.67
CA ALA A 530 9.87 2.52 -34.26
C ALA A 530 8.89 1.38 -34.00
N ALA A 531 7.91 1.19 -34.93
CA ALA A 531 6.99 0.05 -34.86
C ALA A 531 7.73 -1.30 -35.06
N ALA A 532 8.70 -1.36 -35.98
CA ALA A 532 9.53 -2.54 -36.18
C ALA A 532 10.38 -2.87 -34.96
N LEU A 533 10.99 -1.86 -34.32
CA LEU A 533 11.76 -2.05 -33.10
C LEU A 533 10.87 -2.54 -31.95
N ARG A 534 9.69 -1.93 -31.74
CA ARG A 534 8.71 -2.43 -30.76
C ARG A 534 8.31 -3.88 -31.01
N GLY A 535 8.06 -4.25 -32.28
CA GLY A 535 7.75 -5.63 -32.64
C GLY A 535 8.88 -6.59 -32.28
N ALA A 536 10.13 -6.23 -32.61
CA ALA A 536 11.31 -7.05 -32.29
C ALA A 536 11.55 -7.21 -30.78
N LEU A 537 11.31 -6.15 -30.00
CA LEU A 537 11.37 -6.21 -28.53
C LEU A 537 10.27 -7.11 -27.97
N ALA A 538 9.03 -6.99 -28.44
CA ALA A 538 7.92 -7.84 -28.05
C ALA A 538 8.15 -9.32 -28.42
N ASP A 539 8.72 -9.60 -29.60
CA ASP A 539 9.08 -10.96 -30.02
C ASP A 539 10.18 -11.55 -29.11
N TYR A 540 11.15 -10.74 -28.67
CA TYR A 540 12.18 -11.18 -27.73
C TYR A 540 11.60 -11.48 -26.35
N GLN A 541 10.75 -10.60 -25.84
CA GLN A 541 10.09 -10.70 -24.53
C GLN A 541 9.17 -11.93 -24.45
N GLY A 542 8.41 -12.20 -25.49
CA GLY A 542 7.41 -13.25 -25.50
C GLY A 542 6.32 -13.00 -24.46
N ARG A 543 6.16 -13.94 -23.51
CA ARG A 543 5.18 -13.83 -22.41
C ARG A 543 5.79 -13.36 -21.10
N ALA A 544 7.07 -13.02 -21.07
CA ALA A 544 7.71 -12.50 -19.86
C ALA A 544 7.10 -11.13 -19.51
N VAL A 545 6.99 -10.84 -18.22
CA VAL A 545 6.49 -9.54 -17.74
C VAL A 545 7.66 -8.57 -17.75
N ALA A 546 7.47 -7.38 -18.29
CA ALA A 546 8.47 -6.33 -18.23
C ALA A 546 8.77 -5.95 -16.78
N ALA A 547 10.06 -5.93 -16.45
CA ALA A 547 10.53 -5.56 -15.11
C ALA A 547 10.66 -4.04 -14.96
N ASP A 548 10.83 -3.31 -16.09
CA ASP A 548 10.96 -1.87 -16.17
C ASP A 548 10.20 -1.27 -17.35
N ASP A 549 10.07 0.07 -17.34
CA ASP A 549 9.46 0.82 -18.43
C ASP A 549 10.28 0.68 -19.72
N LEU A 550 9.61 0.58 -20.85
CA LEU A 550 10.24 0.41 -22.15
C LEU A 550 10.06 1.70 -22.96
N SER A 551 11.06 2.57 -22.95
CA SER A 551 10.96 3.86 -23.60
C SER A 551 12.12 4.14 -24.55
N PHE A 552 11.80 4.63 -25.75
CA PHE A 552 12.81 5.06 -26.72
C PHE A 552 12.32 6.15 -27.65
N ILE A 553 13.27 6.91 -28.19
CA ILE A 553 13.06 7.84 -29.29
C ILE A 553 13.94 7.38 -30.46
N LEU A 554 13.35 7.20 -31.62
CA LEU A 554 14.04 6.89 -32.86
C LEU A 554 14.00 8.10 -33.79
N VAL A 555 15.16 8.62 -34.16
CA VAL A 555 15.31 9.75 -35.05
C VAL A 555 15.96 9.29 -36.35
N LEU A 556 15.28 9.48 -37.46
CA LEU A 556 15.81 9.24 -38.82
C LEU A 556 16.19 10.57 -39.47
N ARG A 557 17.44 10.71 -39.93
CA ARG A 557 17.84 11.82 -40.79
C ARG A 557 17.77 11.41 -42.25
N ALA A 558 16.64 11.77 -42.91
CA ALA A 558 16.36 11.39 -44.29
C ALA A 558 17.13 12.23 -45.32
N VAL A 559 17.29 11.68 -46.53
CA VAL A 559 17.75 12.44 -47.70
C VAL A 559 16.57 13.25 -48.28
N PRO A 560 16.78 14.52 -48.70
CA PRO A 560 15.71 15.42 -49.16
C PRO A 560 14.78 14.89 -50.25
N ALA A 561 15.20 13.92 -51.04
CA ALA A 561 14.45 13.37 -52.18
C ALA A 561 13.35 12.35 -51.80
N VAL A 562 13.20 11.97 -50.55
CA VAL A 562 12.26 10.94 -50.05
C VAL A 562 11.13 11.54 -49.20
N MET A 563 10.82 12.82 -49.35
CA MET A 563 9.61 13.38 -48.75
C MET A 563 8.37 12.77 -49.39
N ARG A 564 7.95 11.61 -48.91
CA ARG A 564 6.69 10.96 -49.30
C ARG A 564 5.55 11.61 -48.48
N THR A 565 4.54 12.07 -49.22
CA THR A 565 3.27 12.59 -48.78
C THR A 565 2.53 11.64 -47.85
N GLY A 566 2.81 11.72 -46.57
CA GLY A 566 1.96 11.23 -45.49
C GLY A 566 1.22 12.40 -44.86
N PRO A 567 0.18 12.22 -44.03
CA PRO A 567 -0.53 13.32 -43.41
C PRO A 567 0.44 14.14 -42.54
N GLN A 568 0.80 15.31 -43.06
CA GLN A 568 1.67 16.27 -42.35
C GLN A 568 0.91 16.84 -41.15
N ARG A 569 1.12 16.33 -39.96
CA ARG A 569 0.94 17.12 -38.73
C ARG A 569 2.20 17.96 -38.55
N VAL A 570 2.15 19.18 -39.08
CA VAL A 570 3.16 20.21 -38.82
C VAL A 570 3.06 20.53 -37.33
N ALA A 571 4.15 20.34 -36.58
CA ALA A 571 4.24 20.83 -35.20
C ALA A 571 3.86 22.33 -35.21
N ARG A 572 2.71 22.67 -34.62
CA ARG A 572 2.26 24.07 -34.52
C ARG A 572 3.00 24.69 -33.33
N PHE A 573 3.94 25.58 -33.62
CA PHE A 573 4.46 26.47 -32.60
C PHE A 573 3.30 27.14 -31.86
N PRO A 574 3.31 27.17 -30.52
CA PRO A 574 2.40 28.04 -29.79
C PRO A 574 2.68 29.49 -30.27
N LYS A 575 1.65 30.14 -30.81
CA LYS A 575 1.77 31.57 -31.22
C LYS A 575 2.07 32.38 -29.95
N PRO A 576 3.08 33.29 -29.97
CA PRO A 576 3.29 34.19 -28.85
C PRO A 576 2.00 34.95 -28.62
N GLY A 577 1.47 34.87 -27.40
CA GLY A 577 0.31 35.64 -26.97
C GLY A 577 0.61 37.13 -27.13
N ARG A 578 -0.35 37.86 -27.67
CA ARG A 578 -0.37 39.34 -27.67
C ARG A 578 -0.60 39.89 -26.28
#